data_92cb3dd5b1daf5ad1fa40995c1a96698
#
_entry.id   92cb3dd5b1daf5ad1fa40995c1a96698
#
_cell.length_a   1.000
_cell.length_b   1.000
_cell.length_c   1.000
_cell.angle_alpha   90.00
_cell.angle_beta   90.00
_cell.angle_gamma   90.00
#
_symmetry.space_group_name_H-M   'P 1'
#
loop_
_entity.id
_entity.type
_entity.pdbx_description
1 polymer ?
#
loop_
_entity_poly.entity_id
_entity_poly.type
_entity_poly.pdbx_seq_one_letter_code
_entity_poly.pdbx_strand_id
1 'polypeptide(L)'
;MIDKAVIWVERTVRPVYKVKQEKNAISTTIIQAPLKPTILPGSMVGESVISQIIIDKFLYHNPEFRQAKRFKELGVPITTSRINRWVHGAADKLYPLYIAQMNRVLSADYIQVDETSYSIADRPGSVRKGYFWVVRSVKFPGVFFHYDKGLRSQ
;
A
#
# COMPACT_ATOMS: atom_id res chain seq x y z
N MET A 1 30.30 5.87 -3.72
CA MET A 1 29.94 6.14 -2.30
C MET A 1 28.46 5.84 -2.18
N ILE A 2 28.04 4.95 -1.29
CA ILE A 2 26.63 4.65 -1.08
C ILE A 2 26.15 5.56 0.04
N ASP A 3 25.21 6.44 -0.24
CA ASP A 3 24.64 7.30 0.78
C ASP A 3 23.86 6.48 1.80
N LYS A 4 24.11 6.75 3.08
CA LYS A 4 23.40 6.08 4.16
C LYS A 4 21.94 6.50 4.15
N ALA A 5 21.03 5.53 4.18
CA ALA A 5 19.61 5.81 4.29
C ALA A 5 19.32 6.64 5.55
N VAL A 6 18.70 7.81 5.38
CA VAL A 6 18.35 8.72 6.47
C VAL A 6 16.84 8.76 6.63
N ILE A 7 16.36 8.58 7.85
CA ILE A 7 14.95 8.76 8.21
C ILE A 7 14.84 10.09 8.96
N TRP A 8 13.91 10.95 8.53
CA TRP A 8 13.63 12.21 9.21
C TRP A 8 12.15 12.33 9.56
N VAL A 9 11.86 13.19 10.52
CA VAL A 9 10.49 13.52 10.92
C VAL A 9 10.19 14.94 10.44
N GLU A 10 9.18 15.06 9.57
CA GLU A 10 8.63 16.35 9.17
C GLU A 10 7.51 16.74 10.11
N ARG A 11 7.64 17.89 10.78
CA ARG A 11 6.61 18.43 11.65
C ARG A 11 5.90 19.59 10.98
N THR A 12 4.65 19.39 10.60
CA THR A 12 3.78 20.45 10.06
C THR A 12 2.97 21.08 11.20
N VAL A 13 3.16 22.39 11.41
CA VAL A 13 2.39 23.15 12.39
C VAL A 13 1.29 23.92 11.67
N ARG A 14 0.04 23.71 12.08
CA ARG A 14 -1.13 24.42 11.55
C ARG A 14 -1.79 25.20 12.67
N PRO A 15 -1.68 26.55 12.66
CA PRO A 15 -2.37 27.37 13.63
C PRO A 15 -3.88 27.25 13.48
N VAL A 16 -4.57 27.35 14.59
CA VAL A 16 -6.03 27.36 14.66
C VAL A 16 -6.46 28.76 15.03
N TYR A 17 -7.34 29.35 14.25
CA TYR A 17 -7.84 30.69 14.48
C TYR A 17 -9.31 30.62 14.94
N LYS A 18 -9.61 31.36 15.99
CA LYS A 18 -10.99 31.61 16.43
C LYS A 18 -11.44 32.95 15.87
N VAL A 19 -12.50 32.94 15.09
CA VAL A 19 -13.10 34.17 14.59
C VAL A 19 -13.90 34.81 15.73
N LYS A 20 -13.57 36.05 16.11
CA LYS A 20 -14.38 36.86 17.01
C LYS A 20 -15.63 37.30 16.24
N GLN A 21 -16.77 36.75 16.59
CA GLN A 21 -18.07 37.24 16.11
C GLN A 21 -18.57 38.34 17.05
N GLU A 22 -19.39 39.22 16.51
CA GLU A 22 -20.02 40.29 17.25
C GLU A 22 -20.87 39.74 18.41
N LYS A 23 -21.09 40.54 19.44
CA LYS A 23 -21.59 40.21 20.80
C LYS A 23 -22.84 39.31 20.91
N ASN A 24 -23.53 38.93 19.82
CA ASN A 24 -24.78 38.18 19.84
C ASN A 24 -24.75 36.85 19.08
N ALA A 25 -23.61 36.35 18.63
CA ALA A 25 -23.58 35.07 17.91
C ALA A 25 -23.32 33.89 18.85
N ILE A 26 -24.24 32.92 18.83
CA ILE A 26 -24.20 31.67 19.64
C ILE A 26 -23.14 30.69 19.14
N SER A 27 -22.57 30.88 17.94
CA SER A 27 -21.61 29.97 17.34
C SER A 27 -20.21 30.58 17.22
N THR A 28 -19.22 29.80 17.60
CA THR A 28 -17.79 30.09 17.40
C THR A 28 -17.31 29.40 16.13
N THR A 29 -16.81 30.17 15.17
CA THR A 29 -16.19 29.58 13.95
C THR A 29 -14.71 29.40 14.18
N ILE A 30 -14.25 28.17 13.97
CA ILE A 30 -12.84 27.77 14.02
C ILE A 30 -12.33 27.62 12.60
N ILE A 31 -11.26 28.30 12.26
CA ILE A 31 -10.60 28.22 10.94
C ILE A 31 -9.22 27.62 11.13
N GLN A 32 -8.92 26.59 10.34
CA GLN A 32 -7.62 25.97 10.26
C GLN A 32 -7.30 25.63 8.81
N ALA A 33 -6.04 25.79 8.40
CA ALA A 33 -5.61 25.41 7.07
C ALA A 33 -5.83 23.89 6.83
N PRO A 34 -6.25 23.47 5.63
CA PRO A 34 -6.40 22.04 5.32
C PRO A 34 -5.08 21.29 5.47
N LEU A 35 -5.15 20.00 5.75
CA LEU A 35 -3.99 19.11 5.72
C LEU A 35 -3.53 18.93 4.27
N LYS A 36 -2.19 18.85 4.08
CA LYS A 36 -1.63 18.38 2.82
C LYS A 36 -2.17 16.97 2.52
N PRO A 37 -2.66 16.72 1.30
CA PRO A 37 -3.07 15.37 0.91
C PRO A 37 -1.92 14.38 1.08
N THR A 38 -2.21 13.22 1.64
CA THR A 38 -1.27 12.09 1.77
C THR A 38 -1.87 10.85 1.17
N ILE A 39 -1.03 9.91 0.74
CA ILE A 39 -1.50 8.65 0.14
C ILE A 39 -2.35 7.83 1.12
N LEU A 40 -2.01 7.90 2.42
CA LEU A 40 -2.75 7.26 3.51
C LEU A 40 -3.25 8.31 4.51
N PRO A 41 -4.46 8.84 4.32
CA PRO A 41 -5.02 9.83 5.24
C PRO A 41 -5.07 9.31 6.68
N GLY A 42 -4.71 10.18 7.63
CA GLY A 42 -4.64 9.82 9.05
C GLY A 42 -3.41 8.99 9.46
N SER A 43 -2.51 8.72 8.53
CA SER A 43 -1.21 8.09 8.84
C SER A 43 -0.11 9.14 8.98
N MET A 44 0.86 8.88 9.88
CA MET A 44 2.06 9.71 10.01
C MET A 44 3.19 9.30 9.05
N VAL A 45 2.98 8.28 8.23
CA VAL A 45 4.00 7.79 7.30
C VAL A 45 4.03 8.64 6.04
N GLY A 46 5.22 9.02 5.61
CA GLY A 46 5.45 9.68 4.32
C GLY A 46 5.49 8.68 3.16
N GLU A 47 5.19 9.18 1.97
CA GLU A 47 5.13 8.38 0.73
C GLU A 47 6.46 7.66 0.44
N SER A 48 7.59 8.29 0.72
CA SER A 48 8.93 7.68 0.52
C SER A 48 9.15 6.44 1.38
N VAL A 49 8.68 6.45 2.63
CA VAL A 49 8.78 5.30 3.53
C VAL A 49 7.87 4.16 3.06
N ILE A 50 6.65 4.48 2.61
CA ILE A 50 5.72 3.49 2.05
C ILE A 50 6.34 2.85 0.80
N SER A 51 6.88 3.65 -0.12
CA SER A 51 7.54 3.17 -1.34
C SER A 51 8.71 2.25 -1.01
N GLN A 52 9.56 2.63 -0.03
CA GLN A 52 10.66 1.79 0.39
C GLN A 52 10.19 0.45 0.99
N ILE A 53 9.14 0.46 1.81
CA ILE A 53 8.56 -0.75 2.39
C ILE A 53 8.05 -1.70 1.29
N ILE A 54 7.38 -1.16 0.28
CA ILE A 54 6.85 -1.93 -0.85
C ILE A 54 8.00 -2.53 -1.68
N ILE A 55 8.99 -1.73 -2.01
CA ILE A 55 10.19 -2.18 -2.75
C ILE A 55 10.91 -3.27 -1.96
N ASP A 56 11.17 -3.05 -0.68
CA ASP A 56 11.82 -4.05 0.19
C ASP A 56 11.03 -5.37 0.21
N LYS A 57 9.70 -5.29 0.32
CA LYS A 57 8.84 -6.47 0.40
C LYS A 57 8.76 -7.25 -0.91
N PHE A 58 8.48 -6.56 -2.02
CA PHE A 58 8.12 -7.23 -3.27
C PHE A 58 9.29 -7.37 -4.25
N LEU A 59 10.24 -6.44 -4.25
CA LEU A 59 11.42 -6.52 -5.12
C LEU A 59 12.57 -7.26 -4.45
N TYR A 60 12.83 -6.98 -3.17
CA TYR A 60 13.94 -7.57 -2.42
C TYR A 60 13.53 -8.74 -1.52
N HIS A 61 12.26 -9.14 -1.56
CA HIS A 61 11.71 -10.26 -0.78
C HIS A 61 12.01 -10.17 0.72
N ASN A 62 12.11 -8.93 1.26
CA ASN A 62 12.40 -8.70 2.66
C ASN A 62 11.09 -8.70 3.49
N PRO A 63 10.88 -9.70 4.37
CA PRO A 63 9.66 -9.81 5.14
C PRO A 63 9.42 -8.60 6.07
N GLU A 64 8.16 -8.29 6.33
CA GLU A 64 7.77 -7.12 7.14
C GLU A 64 8.39 -7.12 8.54
N PHE A 65 8.56 -8.30 9.17
CA PHE A 65 9.17 -8.38 10.49
C PHE A 65 10.65 -7.99 10.50
N ARG A 66 11.40 -8.29 9.42
CA ARG A 66 12.80 -7.85 9.27
C ARG A 66 12.88 -6.35 9.02
N GLN A 67 11.95 -5.82 8.25
CA GLN A 67 11.85 -4.38 8.03
C GLN A 67 11.54 -3.65 9.35
N ALA A 68 10.59 -4.16 10.16
CA ALA A 68 10.27 -3.62 11.48
C ALA A 68 11.49 -3.62 12.40
N LYS A 69 12.29 -4.71 12.39
CA LYS A 69 13.53 -4.79 13.14
C LYS A 69 14.54 -3.72 12.71
N ARG A 70 14.76 -3.55 11.39
CA ARG A 70 15.62 -2.51 10.83
C ARG A 70 15.18 -1.11 11.23
N PHE A 71 13.89 -0.79 11.15
CA PHE A 71 13.37 0.50 11.60
C PHE A 71 13.62 0.74 13.08
N LYS A 72 13.46 -0.27 13.93
CA LYS A 72 13.76 -0.19 15.36
C LYS A 72 15.23 0.11 15.61
N GLU A 73 16.15 -0.53 14.87
CA GLU A 73 17.62 -0.30 14.95
C GLU A 73 18.00 1.12 14.51
N LEU A 74 17.22 1.72 13.59
CA LEU A 74 17.35 3.12 13.17
C LEU A 74 16.70 4.12 14.14
N GLY A 75 16.19 3.68 15.28
CA GLY A 75 15.56 4.53 16.28
C GLY A 75 14.08 4.86 16.02
N VAL A 76 13.47 4.26 15.01
CA VAL A 76 12.06 4.49 14.64
C VAL A 76 11.25 3.20 14.85
N PRO A 77 10.67 2.96 16.04
CA PRO A 77 9.97 1.72 16.35
C PRO A 77 8.62 1.62 15.63
N ILE A 78 8.64 0.98 14.47
CA ILE A 78 7.44 0.67 13.68
C ILE A 78 7.10 -0.81 13.86
N THR A 79 5.85 -1.11 14.21
CA THR A 79 5.41 -2.51 14.38
C THR A 79 5.11 -3.17 13.03
N THR A 80 5.28 -4.49 12.96
CA THR A 80 4.92 -5.28 11.77
C THR A 80 3.46 -5.06 11.34
N SER A 81 2.52 -5.02 12.31
CA SER A 81 1.10 -4.76 12.02
C SER A 81 0.87 -3.38 11.39
N ARG A 82 1.68 -2.39 11.75
CA ARG A 82 1.59 -1.05 11.15
C ARG A 82 2.12 -1.06 9.70
N ILE A 83 3.25 -1.72 9.47
CA ILE A 83 3.81 -1.92 8.12
C ILE A 83 2.78 -2.64 7.23
N ASN A 84 2.18 -3.73 7.72
CA ASN A 84 1.17 -4.48 7.00
C ASN A 84 -0.03 -3.61 6.61
N ARG A 85 -0.55 -2.80 7.54
CA ARG A 85 -1.64 -1.85 7.26
C ARG A 85 -1.28 -0.83 6.17
N TRP A 86 -0.05 -0.32 6.18
CA TRP A 86 0.42 0.61 5.15
C TRP A 86 0.55 -0.05 3.79
N VAL A 87 1.04 -1.28 3.72
CA VAL A 87 1.13 -2.06 2.49
C VAL A 87 -0.26 -2.28 1.89
N HIS A 88 -1.24 -2.69 2.70
CA HIS A 88 -2.62 -2.88 2.23
C HIS A 88 -3.26 -1.56 1.77
N GLY A 89 -3.12 -0.49 2.57
CA GLY A 89 -3.66 0.81 2.19
C GLY A 89 -3.03 1.38 0.91
N ALA A 90 -1.75 1.13 0.67
CA ALA A 90 -1.09 1.51 -0.59
C ALA A 90 -1.57 0.64 -1.75
N ALA A 91 -1.77 -0.67 -1.55
CA ALA A 91 -2.31 -1.57 -2.55
C ALA A 91 -3.70 -1.12 -3.03
N ASP A 92 -4.58 -0.72 -2.10
CA ASP A 92 -5.90 -0.17 -2.44
C ASP A 92 -5.80 1.07 -3.34
N LYS A 93 -4.82 1.93 -3.09
CA LYS A 93 -4.58 3.13 -3.91
C LYS A 93 -3.97 2.82 -5.28
N LEU A 94 -3.20 1.75 -5.39
CA LEU A 94 -2.61 1.28 -6.63
C LEU A 94 -3.56 0.41 -7.46
N TYR A 95 -4.69 -0.01 -6.90
CA TYR A 95 -5.64 -0.90 -7.58
C TYR A 95 -6.14 -0.38 -8.94
N PRO A 96 -6.45 0.92 -9.12
CA PRO A 96 -6.83 1.44 -10.45
C PRO A 96 -5.72 1.25 -11.50
N LEU A 97 -4.45 1.35 -11.09
CA LEU A 97 -3.30 1.11 -11.98
C LEU A 97 -3.20 -0.37 -12.37
N TYR A 98 -3.45 -1.27 -11.42
CA TYR A 98 -3.55 -2.71 -11.69
C TYR A 98 -4.64 -3.01 -12.74
N ILE A 99 -5.84 -2.44 -12.59
CA ILE A 99 -6.93 -2.60 -13.56
C ILE A 99 -6.56 -2.05 -14.93
N ALA A 100 -5.91 -0.89 -15.00
CA ALA A 100 -5.45 -0.32 -16.27
C ALA A 100 -4.42 -1.23 -16.95
N GLN A 101 -3.47 -1.78 -16.21
CA GLN A 101 -2.47 -2.73 -16.71
C GLN A 101 -3.13 -4.03 -17.19
N MET A 102 -4.06 -4.57 -16.41
CA MET A 102 -4.83 -5.77 -16.78
C MET A 102 -5.57 -5.56 -18.09
N ASN A 103 -6.34 -4.47 -18.23
CA ASN A 103 -7.09 -4.17 -19.44
C ASN A 103 -6.17 -4.00 -20.64
N ARG A 104 -5.02 -3.38 -20.48
CA ARG A 104 -4.03 -3.22 -21.53
C ARG A 104 -3.47 -4.56 -22.00
N VAL A 105 -3.15 -5.46 -21.10
CA VAL A 105 -2.65 -6.81 -21.47
C VAL A 105 -3.74 -7.62 -22.15
N LEU A 106 -4.97 -7.60 -21.63
CA LEU A 106 -6.11 -8.34 -22.18
C LEU A 106 -6.61 -7.79 -23.53
N SER A 107 -6.27 -6.55 -23.89
CA SER A 107 -6.61 -5.98 -25.20
C SER A 107 -5.71 -6.45 -26.33
N ALA A 108 -4.73 -7.29 -26.07
CA ALA A 108 -3.85 -7.84 -27.10
C ALA A 108 -4.50 -9.03 -27.81
N ASP A 109 -4.21 -9.16 -29.11
CA ASP A 109 -4.72 -10.25 -29.94
C ASP A 109 -4.20 -11.63 -29.51
N TYR A 110 -3.04 -11.65 -28.82
CA TYR A 110 -2.42 -12.87 -28.30
C TYR A 110 -1.87 -12.64 -26.89
N ILE A 111 -2.32 -13.47 -25.98
CA ILE A 111 -1.89 -13.51 -24.57
C ILE A 111 -1.36 -14.88 -24.21
N GLN A 112 -0.38 -14.91 -23.32
CA GLN A 112 0.14 -16.13 -22.70
C GLN A 112 -0.32 -16.15 -21.26
N VAL A 113 -0.81 -17.32 -20.83
CA VAL A 113 -1.35 -17.52 -19.47
C VAL A 113 -0.67 -18.75 -18.87
N ASP A 114 -0.24 -18.62 -17.63
CA ASP A 114 0.31 -19.71 -16.83
C ASP A 114 -0.34 -19.73 -15.44
N GLU A 115 -0.53 -20.93 -14.89
CA GLU A 115 -1.20 -21.16 -13.61
C GLU A 115 -0.24 -21.82 -12.62
N THR A 116 -0.13 -21.23 -11.44
CA THR A 116 0.59 -21.82 -10.31
C THR A 116 -0.34 -22.03 -9.12
N SER A 117 -0.51 -23.29 -8.69
CA SER A 117 -1.28 -23.59 -7.49
C SER A 117 -0.47 -23.36 -6.22
N TYR A 118 -1.12 -22.94 -5.14
CA TYR A 118 -0.53 -22.84 -3.82
C TYR A 118 -1.52 -23.21 -2.72
N SER A 119 -0.99 -23.55 -1.55
CA SER A 119 -1.78 -23.98 -0.41
C SER A 119 -2.12 -22.79 0.49
N ILE A 120 -3.40 -22.62 0.79
CA ILE A 120 -3.91 -21.58 1.69
C ILE A 120 -4.37 -22.24 2.99
N ALA A 121 -3.83 -21.82 4.11
CA ALA A 121 -4.39 -22.15 5.42
C ALA A 121 -5.67 -21.32 5.63
N ASP A 122 -6.82 -21.98 5.57
CA ASP A 122 -8.13 -21.30 5.68
C ASP A 122 -8.65 -21.33 7.13
N ARG A 123 -8.51 -22.48 7.79
CA ARG A 123 -8.87 -22.70 9.21
C ARG A 123 -7.81 -23.56 9.86
N PRO A 124 -7.69 -23.59 11.20
CA PRO A 124 -6.82 -24.54 11.88
C PRO A 124 -7.08 -25.98 11.41
N GLY A 125 -6.06 -26.63 10.81
CA GLY A 125 -6.14 -27.98 10.28
C GLY A 125 -6.76 -28.13 8.89
N SER A 126 -7.20 -27.06 8.23
CA SER A 126 -7.76 -27.09 6.87
C SER A 126 -6.87 -26.31 5.91
N VAL A 127 -6.50 -26.96 4.81
CA VAL A 127 -5.72 -26.39 3.71
C VAL A 127 -6.54 -26.51 2.44
N ARG A 128 -6.71 -25.41 1.73
CA ARG A 128 -7.31 -25.40 0.39
C ARG A 128 -6.30 -24.93 -0.67
N LYS A 129 -6.56 -25.30 -1.91
CA LYS A 129 -5.77 -24.78 -3.05
C LYS A 129 -6.30 -23.44 -3.51
N GLY A 130 -5.41 -22.49 -3.72
CA GLY A 130 -5.63 -21.28 -4.49
C GLY A 130 -4.71 -21.26 -5.70
N TYR A 131 -4.94 -20.33 -6.60
CA TYR A 131 -4.22 -20.24 -7.86
C TYR A 131 -3.76 -18.81 -8.11
N PHE A 132 -2.52 -18.68 -8.60
CA PHE A 132 -2.03 -17.47 -9.22
C PHE A 132 -1.96 -17.67 -10.71
N TRP A 133 -2.63 -16.80 -11.42
CA TRP A 133 -2.58 -16.71 -12.86
C TRP A 133 -1.59 -15.62 -13.24
N VAL A 134 -0.61 -15.97 -14.07
CA VAL A 134 0.32 -15.02 -14.67
C VAL A 134 -0.12 -14.80 -16.09
N VAL A 135 -0.44 -13.56 -16.44
CA VAL A 135 -0.91 -13.21 -17.76
C VAL A 135 0.02 -12.17 -18.39
N ARG A 136 0.52 -12.45 -19.58
CA ARG A 136 1.37 -11.53 -20.35
C ARG A 136 0.89 -11.39 -21.78
N SER A 137 1.13 -10.21 -22.33
CA SER A 137 0.97 -9.95 -23.77
C SER A 137 2.31 -10.04 -24.48
N VAL A 138 2.30 -10.51 -25.71
CA VAL A 138 3.47 -10.43 -26.60
C VAL A 138 3.62 -9.03 -27.20
N LYS A 139 2.50 -8.33 -27.39
CA LYS A 139 2.44 -7.00 -28.01
C LYS A 139 2.88 -5.88 -27.05
N PHE A 140 2.54 -5.99 -25.76
CA PHE A 140 2.83 -4.97 -24.77
C PHE A 140 3.78 -5.52 -23.71
N PRO A 141 4.85 -4.78 -23.36
CA PRO A 141 5.73 -5.18 -22.27
C PRO A 141 4.99 -5.01 -20.95
N GLY A 142 4.36 -6.06 -20.47
CA GLY A 142 3.62 -6.04 -19.21
C GLY A 142 3.11 -7.41 -18.86
N VAL A 143 3.11 -7.66 -17.56
CA VAL A 143 2.60 -8.87 -16.93
C VAL A 143 1.66 -8.43 -15.83
N PHE A 144 0.54 -9.13 -15.66
CA PHE A 144 -0.24 -8.99 -14.43
C PHE A 144 -0.46 -10.35 -13.78
N PHE A 145 -0.65 -10.32 -12.48
CA PHE A 145 -0.93 -11.49 -11.67
C PHE A 145 -2.36 -11.40 -11.18
N HIS A 146 -3.12 -12.46 -11.39
CA HIS A 146 -4.46 -12.56 -10.87
C HIS A 146 -4.53 -13.67 -9.82
N TYR A 147 -5.10 -13.36 -8.67
CA TYR A 147 -5.28 -14.30 -7.58
C TYR A 147 -6.69 -14.87 -7.58
N ASP A 148 -6.80 -16.18 -7.68
CA ASP A 148 -8.05 -16.92 -7.55
C ASP A 148 -8.06 -17.73 -6.24
N LYS A 149 -9.10 -17.54 -5.44
CA LYS A 149 -9.30 -18.27 -4.18
C LYS A 149 -9.62 -19.76 -4.37
N GLY A 150 -9.74 -20.24 -5.61
CA GLY A 150 -10.07 -21.62 -5.90
C GLY A 150 -11.52 -22.01 -5.56
N LEU A 151 -12.40 -21.03 -5.40
CA LEU A 151 -13.84 -21.26 -5.34
C LEU A 151 -14.32 -21.50 -6.77
N ARG A 152 -14.12 -22.73 -7.27
CA ARG A 152 -14.88 -23.13 -8.46
C ARG A 152 -16.35 -23.12 -8.05
N SER A 153 -17.13 -22.22 -8.65
CA SER A 153 -18.59 -22.32 -8.62
C SER A 153 -18.98 -23.72 -9.10
N GLN A 154 -19.66 -24.46 -8.24
CA GLN A 154 -20.36 -25.69 -8.64
C GLN A 154 -21.44 -25.34 -9.63
#